data_9b6274a0d0979ffcefde3503dc198bf3
#
_entry.id   9b6274a0d0979ffcefde3503dc198bf3
#
_cell.length_a   1.000
_cell.length_b   1.000
_cell.length_c   1.000
_cell.angle_alpha   90.00
_cell.angle_beta   90.00
_cell.angle_gamma   90.00
#
_symmetry.space_group_name_H-M   'P 1'
#
loop_
_entity.id
_entity.type
_entity.pdbx_description
1 polymer ?
#
loop_
_entity_poly.entity_id
_entity_poly.type
_entity_poly.pdbx_seq_one_letter_code
_entity_poly.pdbx_strand_id
1 'polypeptide(L)'
;EDGKLRSVLRNTQFYLRECISWNDTTATGKIAFRYQPEGYISNASGPCVFADHDLFYLFGLLNSIVSQKLLEILAPNMKFEVGQMALVPIIKKQSNYIDDLVRKTVDIVKSDWDSFETSWDFKLHPLVENQQYAATYHFDEQNSPAHHISAAYQMWVATTERRFQQLKTNEEELNRIFIDIYGLQGELTPEVEDKDVTVRKADLGRDIRSLISYAVGCMFGRYSLDKPGLVFAGYS
;
A
#
# COMPACT_ATOMS: atom_id res chain seq x y z
N GLU A 1 11.20 18.93 -39.23
CA GLU A 1 10.37 18.02 -38.41
C GLU A 1 9.09 18.76 -38.09
N ASP A 2 7.97 18.25 -38.60
CA ASP A 2 6.68 18.95 -38.78
C ASP A 2 5.89 19.27 -37.50
N GLY A 3 6.45 19.37 -36.35
CA GLY A 3 5.75 19.79 -35.11
C GLY A 3 4.42 19.08 -34.78
N LYS A 4 4.04 18.05 -35.56
CA LYS A 4 2.82 17.29 -35.35
C LYS A 4 3.01 16.31 -34.18
N LEU A 5 2.27 16.52 -33.10
CA LEU A 5 2.10 15.54 -32.05
C LEU A 5 1.62 14.20 -32.67
N ARG A 6 2.45 13.18 -32.60
CA ARG A 6 2.13 11.82 -33.11
C ARG A 6 1.19 11.04 -32.21
N SER A 7 0.91 11.56 -31.00
CA SER A 7 -0.03 10.99 -30.04
C SER A 7 -0.99 12.06 -29.53
N VAL A 8 -2.20 11.65 -29.20
CA VAL A 8 -3.20 12.57 -28.62
C VAL A 8 -3.08 12.50 -27.10
N LEU A 9 -2.75 13.63 -26.50
CA LEU A 9 -2.87 13.79 -25.04
C LEU A 9 -4.35 13.97 -24.68
N ARG A 10 -4.90 13.02 -23.95
CA ARG A 10 -6.31 13.05 -23.51
C ARG A 10 -6.38 13.35 -22.03
N ASN A 11 -7.43 14.07 -21.62
CA ASN A 11 -7.76 14.28 -20.20
C ASN A 11 -6.63 14.91 -19.38
N THR A 12 -5.86 15.83 -19.97
CA THR A 12 -4.69 16.46 -19.33
C THR A 12 -5.02 17.19 -18.02
N GLN A 13 -6.28 17.60 -17.83
CA GLN A 13 -6.78 18.22 -16.60
C GLN A 13 -6.73 17.29 -15.37
N PHE A 14 -6.58 15.98 -15.58
CA PHE A 14 -6.45 14.99 -14.50
C PHE A 14 -5.01 14.53 -14.25
N TYR A 15 -4.05 15.01 -15.04
CA TYR A 15 -2.65 14.62 -14.85
C TYR A 15 -2.12 15.17 -13.53
N LEU A 16 -1.28 14.37 -12.88
CA LEU A 16 -0.59 14.69 -11.64
C LEU A 16 -1.51 14.90 -10.42
N ARG A 17 -2.81 14.68 -10.55
CA ARG A 17 -3.77 14.74 -9.43
C ARG A 17 -3.81 13.43 -8.68
N GLU A 18 -4.07 13.51 -7.37
CA GLU A 18 -4.36 12.32 -6.57
C GLU A 18 -5.61 11.61 -7.09
N CYS A 19 -5.61 10.28 -7.01
CA CYS A 19 -6.72 9.47 -7.51
C CYS A 19 -6.75 8.08 -6.86
N ILE A 20 -7.84 7.36 -7.12
CA ILE A 20 -7.96 5.94 -6.85
C ILE A 20 -7.81 5.21 -8.18
N SER A 21 -6.84 4.31 -8.28
CA SER A 21 -6.59 3.51 -9.48
C SER A 21 -6.87 2.03 -9.25
N TRP A 22 -7.12 1.30 -10.34
CA TRP A 22 -7.24 -0.16 -10.32
C TRP A 22 -6.70 -0.77 -11.62
N ASN A 23 -6.47 -2.07 -11.64
CA ASN A 23 -6.20 -2.78 -12.89
C ASN A 23 -7.54 -3.18 -13.54
N ASP A 24 -7.72 -2.87 -14.81
CA ASP A 24 -8.93 -3.19 -15.56
C ASP A 24 -9.19 -4.69 -15.71
N THR A 25 -8.15 -5.52 -15.53
CA THR A 25 -8.23 -6.98 -15.63
C THR A 25 -7.51 -7.63 -14.45
N THR A 26 -8.12 -8.63 -13.84
CA THR A 26 -7.52 -9.43 -12.76
C THR A 26 -7.55 -10.93 -13.10
N ALA A 27 -6.53 -11.67 -12.66
CA ALA A 27 -6.46 -13.11 -12.79
C ALA A 27 -7.27 -13.87 -11.71
N THR A 28 -7.60 -13.19 -10.61
CA THR A 28 -8.23 -13.80 -9.43
C THR A 28 -9.72 -13.50 -9.31
N GLY A 29 -10.26 -12.63 -10.16
CA GLY A 29 -11.64 -12.13 -10.05
C GLY A 29 -11.84 -11.11 -8.92
N LYS A 30 -10.84 -10.89 -8.07
CA LYS A 30 -10.87 -9.85 -7.04
C LYS A 30 -10.21 -8.60 -7.56
N ILE A 31 -10.89 -7.47 -7.48
CA ILE A 31 -10.33 -6.15 -7.78
C ILE A 31 -9.68 -5.56 -6.54
N ALA A 32 -8.59 -4.85 -6.73
CA ALA A 32 -7.95 -4.07 -5.68
C ALA A 32 -7.78 -2.63 -6.13
N PHE A 33 -8.24 -1.72 -5.32
CA PHE A 33 -8.09 -0.29 -5.55
C PHE A 33 -6.87 0.22 -4.81
N ARG A 34 -6.15 1.15 -5.43
CA ARG A 34 -4.92 1.73 -4.92
C ARG A 34 -5.01 3.23 -4.90
N TYR A 35 -4.63 3.82 -3.79
CA TYR A 35 -4.43 5.25 -3.69
C TYR A 35 -3.17 5.66 -4.46
N GLN A 36 -3.31 6.62 -5.34
CA GLN A 36 -2.21 7.26 -6.07
C GLN A 36 -2.11 8.71 -5.58
N PRO A 37 -1.01 9.10 -4.95
CA PRO A 37 -0.79 10.48 -4.56
C PRO A 37 -0.59 11.38 -5.78
N GLU A 38 -0.49 12.69 -5.56
CA GLU A 38 -0.12 13.64 -6.61
C GLU A 38 1.24 13.32 -7.23
N GLY A 39 1.41 13.72 -8.50
CA GLY A 39 2.68 13.55 -9.22
C GLY A 39 2.74 12.35 -10.17
N TYR A 40 1.68 11.54 -10.26
CA TYR A 40 1.62 10.38 -11.14
C TYR A 40 0.66 10.58 -12.32
N ILE A 41 0.95 9.89 -13.41
CA ILE A 41 0.08 9.82 -14.59
C ILE A 41 -0.26 8.35 -14.84
N SER A 42 -1.55 8.04 -14.89
CA SER A 42 -2.03 6.70 -15.18
C SER A 42 -2.10 6.44 -16.68
N ASN A 43 -1.93 5.18 -17.06
CA ASN A 43 -2.11 4.73 -18.43
C ASN A 43 -3.52 4.15 -18.66
N ALA A 44 -3.80 3.70 -19.89
CA ALA A 44 -5.11 3.16 -20.26
C ALA A 44 -5.50 1.87 -19.52
N SER A 45 -4.53 1.07 -19.05
CA SER A 45 -4.77 -0.17 -18.30
C SER A 45 -4.87 0.05 -16.79
N GLY A 46 -4.65 1.28 -16.33
CA GLY A 46 -4.81 1.72 -14.95
C GLY A 46 -5.84 2.85 -14.89
N PRO A 47 -7.14 2.54 -15.07
CA PRO A 47 -8.17 3.57 -14.97
C PRO A 47 -8.23 4.17 -13.56
N CYS A 48 -8.73 5.39 -13.46
CA CYS A 48 -8.75 6.17 -12.22
C CYS A 48 -10.12 6.79 -11.94
N VAL A 49 -10.39 6.90 -10.64
CA VAL A 49 -11.44 7.78 -10.10
C VAL A 49 -10.76 8.99 -9.48
N PHE A 50 -11.24 10.17 -9.87
CA PHE A 50 -10.86 11.45 -9.30
C PHE A 50 -12.04 12.01 -8.51
N ALA A 51 -11.79 12.59 -7.36
CA ALA A 51 -12.80 13.26 -6.57
C ALA A 51 -12.21 14.57 -6.00
N ASP A 52 -12.98 15.64 -6.05
CA ASP A 52 -12.59 16.91 -5.43
C ASP A 52 -12.82 16.89 -3.92
N HIS A 53 -13.74 16.02 -3.46
CA HIS A 53 -14.09 15.77 -2.07
C HIS A 53 -14.36 14.29 -1.87
N ASP A 54 -14.28 13.81 -0.64
CA ASP A 54 -14.64 12.45 -0.24
C ASP A 54 -13.77 11.33 -0.86
N LEU A 55 -12.53 11.63 -1.35
CA LEU A 55 -11.67 10.65 -2.01
C LEU A 55 -11.38 9.45 -1.08
N PHE A 56 -11.08 9.69 0.20
CA PHE A 56 -10.80 8.63 1.17
C PHE A 56 -12.05 7.82 1.53
N TYR A 57 -13.21 8.47 1.62
CA TYR A 57 -14.47 7.75 1.76
C TYR A 57 -14.71 6.78 0.59
N LEU A 58 -14.56 7.27 -0.64
CA LEU A 58 -14.67 6.44 -1.84
C LEU A 58 -13.65 5.31 -1.86
N PHE A 59 -12.41 5.58 -1.46
CA PHE A 59 -11.36 4.58 -1.40
C PHE A 59 -11.69 3.47 -0.40
N GLY A 60 -12.19 3.81 0.79
CA GLY A 60 -12.67 2.85 1.78
C GLY A 60 -13.85 2.03 1.27
N LEU A 61 -14.85 2.67 0.67
CA LEU A 61 -16.01 2.00 0.08
C LEU A 61 -15.59 1.01 -1.02
N LEU A 62 -14.75 1.45 -1.97
CA LEU A 62 -14.36 0.63 -3.12
C LEU A 62 -13.56 -0.62 -2.69
N ASN A 63 -12.77 -0.55 -1.63
CA ASN A 63 -12.05 -1.70 -1.07
C ASN A 63 -12.88 -2.54 -0.09
N SER A 64 -14.08 -2.09 0.30
CA SER A 64 -14.93 -2.85 1.22
C SER A 64 -15.52 -4.11 0.59
N ILE A 65 -15.91 -5.07 1.43
CA ILE A 65 -16.62 -6.29 1.00
C ILE A 65 -17.91 -5.97 0.26
N VAL A 66 -18.58 -4.85 0.57
CA VAL A 66 -19.79 -4.41 -0.12
C VAL A 66 -19.52 -4.15 -1.59
N SER A 67 -18.51 -3.34 -1.90
CA SER A 67 -18.12 -3.07 -3.29
C SER A 67 -17.61 -4.31 -4.02
N GLN A 68 -16.85 -5.18 -3.34
CA GLN A 68 -16.42 -6.45 -3.93
C GLN A 68 -17.62 -7.28 -4.39
N LYS A 69 -18.65 -7.41 -3.56
CA LYS A 69 -19.86 -8.17 -3.90
C LYS A 69 -20.70 -7.52 -4.99
N LEU A 70 -20.83 -6.21 -4.99
CA LEU A 70 -21.48 -5.49 -6.08
C LEU A 70 -20.75 -5.67 -7.41
N LEU A 71 -19.43 -5.60 -7.41
CA LEU A 71 -18.62 -5.77 -8.62
C LEU A 71 -18.58 -7.20 -9.13
N GLU A 72 -18.70 -8.22 -8.29
CA GLU A 72 -18.92 -9.62 -8.73
C GLU A 72 -20.18 -9.75 -9.62
N ILE A 73 -21.22 -8.95 -9.34
CA ILE A 73 -22.46 -8.93 -10.12
C ILE A 73 -22.32 -8.05 -11.37
N LEU A 74 -21.72 -6.86 -11.23
CA LEU A 74 -21.61 -5.86 -12.29
C LEU A 74 -20.55 -6.21 -13.35
N ALA A 75 -19.50 -6.94 -12.97
CA ALA A 75 -18.35 -7.28 -13.80
C ALA A 75 -18.01 -8.78 -13.74
N PRO A 76 -18.92 -9.68 -14.15
CA PRO A 76 -18.74 -11.13 -14.01
C PRO A 76 -17.58 -11.71 -14.88
N ASN A 77 -17.07 -10.93 -15.81
CA ASN A 77 -16.02 -11.36 -16.75
C ASN A 77 -14.58 -11.01 -16.29
N MET A 78 -14.37 -10.70 -15.02
CA MET A 78 -13.06 -10.30 -14.47
C MET A 78 -12.41 -9.08 -15.14
N LYS A 79 -13.20 -8.33 -15.93
CA LYS A 79 -12.79 -7.08 -16.56
C LYS A 79 -13.58 -5.94 -15.95
N PHE A 80 -12.88 -5.02 -15.28
CA PHE A 80 -13.47 -3.94 -14.51
C PHE A 80 -13.30 -2.61 -15.26
N GLU A 81 -14.19 -2.38 -16.21
CA GLU A 81 -14.19 -1.17 -17.03
C GLU A 81 -14.81 0.02 -16.26
N VAL A 82 -14.44 1.23 -16.66
CA VAL A 82 -14.93 2.49 -16.05
C VAL A 82 -16.47 2.54 -16.02
N GLY A 83 -17.13 2.02 -17.07
CA GLY A 83 -18.58 1.99 -17.14
C GLY A 83 -19.23 1.13 -16.06
N GLN A 84 -18.63 -0.01 -15.70
CA GLN A 84 -19.11 -0.89 -14.63
C GLN A 84 -18.86 -0.25 -13.26
N MET A 85 -17.68 0.38 -13.09
CA MET A 85 -17.36 1.11 -11.86
C MET A 85 -18.33 2.26 -11.58
N ALA A 86 -18.79 2.94 -12.64
CA ALA A 86 -19.77 4.04 -12.52
C ALA A 86 -21.16 3.57 -12.07
N LEU A 87 -21.45 2.27 -12.10
CA LEU A 87 -22.71 1.69 -11.64
C LEU A 87 -22.70 1.34 -10.14
N VAL A 88 -21.55 1.38 -9.47
CA VAL A 88 -21.49 1.13 -8.03
C VAL A 88 -22.28 2.23 -7.30
N PRO A 89 -23.34 1.89 -6.57
CA PRO A 89 -24.14 2.89 -5.87
C PRO A 89 -23.34 3.46 -4.71
N ILE A 90 -23.31 4.79 -4.58
CA ILE A 90 -22.61 5.47 -3.51
C ILE A 90 -23.63 6.07 -2.54
N ILE A 91 -23.72 5.51 -1.35
CA ILE A 91 -24.50 6.08 -0.24
C ILE A 91 -23.54 6.96 0.57
N LYS A 92 -23.68 8.27 0.45
CA LYS A 92 -22.83 9.21 1.19
C LYS A 92 -23.25 9.32 2.63
N LYS A 93 -22.32 9.05 3.54
CA LYS A 93 -22.42 9.35 4.96
C LYS A 93 -21.16 10.10 5.37
N GLN A 94 -21.27 11.40 5.55
CA GLN A 94 -20.13 12.18 6.02
C GLN A 94 -19.65 11.68 7.37
N SER A 95 -18.37 11.32 7.45
CA SER A 95 -17.74 10.86 8.67
C SER A 95 -16.24 11.05 8.60
N ASN A 96 -15.73 11.99 9.38
CA ASN A 96 -14.29 12.15 9.55
C ASN A 96 -13.62 10.86 10.07
N TYR A 97 -14.38 10.05 10.82
CA TYR A 97 -13.88 8.77 11.32
C TYR A 97 -13.52 7.78 10.20
N ILE A 98 -14.34 7.69 9.14
CA ILE A 98 -14.04 6.83 7.98
C ILE A 98 -12.79 7.33 7.28
N ASP A 99 -12.68 8.61 7.01
CA ASP A 99 -11.53 9.20 6.33
C ASP A 99 -10.24 8.98 7.14
N ASP A 100 -10.26 9.19 8.45
CA ASP A 100 -9.12 8.96 9.33
C ASP A 100 -8.72 7.48 9.38
N LEU A 101 -9.70 6.57 9.42
CA LEU A 101 -9.45 5.13 9.42
C LEU A 101 -8.82 4.68 8.10
N VAL A 102 -9.32 5.18 6.98
CA VAL A 102 -8.80 4.89 5.64
C VAL A 102 -7.37 5.45 5.49
N ARG A 103 -7.10 6.69 5.95
CA ARG A 103 -5.74 7.26 5.92
C ARG A 103 -4.76 6.41 6.72
N LYS A 104 -5.12 5.99 7.93
CA LYS A 104 -4.29 5.08 8.75
C LYS A 104 -4.03 3.75 8.03
N THR A 105 -5.01 3.23 7.32
CA THR A 105 -4.88 2.01 6.53
C THR A 105 -3.89 2.21 5.37
N VAL A 106 -3.98 3.33 4.64
CA VAL A 106 -3.02 3.71 3.58
C VAL A 106 -1.61 3.83 4.16
N ASP A 107 -1.44 4.49 5.30
CA ASP A 107 -0.13 4.68 5.94
C ASP A 107 0.52 3.34 6.33
N ILE A 108 -0.26 2.38 6.84
CA ILE A 108 0.22 1.04 7.17
C ILE A 108 0.73 0.32 5.91
N VAL A 109 -0.06 0.31 4.84
CA VAL A 109 0.29 -0.36 3.58
C VAL A 109 1.49 0.32 2.91
N LYS A 110 1.53 1.65 2.90
CA LYS A 110 2.68 2.43 2.41
C LYS A 110 3.94 2.13 3.22
N SER A 111 3.85 2.10 4.53
CA SER A 111 4.97 1.79 5.41
C SER A 111 5.51 0.36 5.21
N ASP A 112 4.65 -0.62 4.90
CA ASP A 112 5.11 -1.96 4.51
C ASP A 112 5.83 -1.94 3.16
N TRP A 113 5.26 -1.27 2.16
CA TRP A 113 5.85 -1.16 0.83
C TRP A 113 7.21 -0.46 0.87
N ASP A 114 7.33 0.64 1.61
CA ASP A 114 8.55 1.44 1.74
C ASP A 114 9.64 0.77 2.57
N SER A 115 9.32 -0.34 3.24
CA SER A 115 10.31 -1.18 3.93
C SER A 115 11.19 -2.00 2.97
N PHE A 116 10.93 -1.99 1.66
CA PHE A 116 11.64 -2.80 0.66
C PHE A 116 12.20 -1.95 -0.47
N GLU A 117 13.37 -2.37 -1.01
CA GLU A 117 14.11 -1.69 -2.09
C GLU A 117 13.32 -1.52 -3.39
N THR A 118 12.17 -2.17 -3.54
CA THR A 118 11.24 -1.99 -4.66
C THR A 118 10.48 -0.68 -4.62
N SER A 119 10.43 -0.02 -3.44
CA SER A 119 9.81 1.30 -3.30
C SER A 119 10.77 2.42 -3.70
N TRP A 120 10.24 3.45 -4.36
CA TRP A 120 10.95 4.71 -4.59
C TRP A 120 11.22 5.50 -3.31
N ASP A 121 10.37 5.29 -2.28
CA ASP A 121 10.47 5.94 -0.97
C ASP A 121 11.26 5.10 0.05
N PHE A 122 11.89 3.98 -0.38
CA PHE A 122 12.76 3.18 0.47
C PHE A 122 13.92 4.03 1.01
N LYS A 123 14.13 4.00 2.31
CA LYS A 123 15.14 4.83 2.98
C LYS A 123 16.27 4.02 3.59
N LEU A 124 15.91 3.01 4.37
CA LEU A 124 16.85 2.20 5.14
C LEU A 124 16.27 0.80 5.31
N HIS A 125 17.14 -0.23 5.27
CA HIS A 125 16.68 -1.59 5.49
C HIS A 125 16.19 -1.77 6.94
N PRO A 126 15.00 -2.38 7.17
CA PRO A 126 14.40 -2.46 8.52
C PRO A 126 15.28 -3.11 9.59
N LEU A 127 16.10 -4.10 9.21
CA LEU A 127 17.01 -4.74 10.16
C LEU A 127 18.16 -3.80 10.55
N VAL A 128 18.59 -2.89 9.68
CA VAL A 128 19.59 -1.87 10.01
C VAL A 128 18.99 -0.78 10.90
N GLU A 129 17.79 -0.33 10.57
CA GLU A 129 17.05 0.64 11.37
C GLU A 129 16.82 0.12 12.81
N ASN A 130 16.31 -1.12 12.94
CA ASN A 130 16.07 -1.74 14.24
C ASN A 130 17.37 -2.03 15.00
N GLN A 131 18.49 -2.29 14.31
CA GLN A 131 19.80 -2.45 14.94
C GLN A 131 20.26 -1.14 15.58
N GLN A 132 20.07 -0.01 14.92
CA GLN A 132 20.41 1.30 15.51
C GLN A 132 19.58 1.59 16.76
N TYR A 133 18.29 1.23 16.76
CA TYR A 133 17.44 1.33 17.96
C TYR A 133 17.93 0.38 19.08
N ALA A 134 18.21 -0.86 18.76
CA ALA A 134 18.68 -1.85 19.75
C ALA A 134 20.02 -1.43 20.39
N ALA A 135 20.94 -0.88 19.61
CA ALA A 135 22.21 -0.36 20.11
C ALA A 135 22.05 0.86 21.04
N THR A 136 21.00 1.64 20.87
CA THR A 136 20.74 2.84 21.70
C THR A 136 20.12 2.49 23.06
N TYR A 137 19.37 1.39 23.15
CA TYR A 137 18.59 1.04 24.36
C TYR A 137 19.11 -0.16 25.16
N HIS A 138 20.02 -0.97 24.60
CA HIS A 138 20.59 -2.15 25.28
C HIS A 138 22.11 -2.12 25.22
N PHE A 139 22.71 -1.38 26.15
CA PHE A 139 24.12 -1.53 26.48
C PHE A 139 24.28 -2.79 27.36
N ASP A 140 24.58 -3.94 26.75
CA ASP A 140 25.08 -5.10 27.48
C ASP A 140 26.41 -5.54 26.88
N GLU A 141 27.37 -5.88 27.77
CA GLU A 141 28.80 -6.08 27.47
C GLU A 141 29.11 -7.33 26.58
N GLN A 142 28.11 -8.05 26.11
CA GLN A 142 28.29 -9.20 25.21
C GLN A 142 28.04 -8.84 23.74
N ASN A 143 28.75 -7.84 23.24
CA ASN A 143 28.64 -7.25 21.92
C ASN A 143 29.13 -8.16 20.79
N SER A 144 28.43 -9.25 20.46
CA SER A 144 28.61 -10.00 19.21
C SER A 144 27.71 -9.43 18.11
N PRO A 145 28.21 -9.18 16.89
CA PRO A 145 27.38 -8.72 15.75
C PRO A 145 26.16 -9.63 15.47
N ALA A 146 26.25 -10.92 15.78
CA ALA A 146 25.16 -11.87 15.63
C ALA A 146 23.99 -11.59 16.58
N HIS A 147 24.25 -11.10 17.80
CA HIS A 147 23.21 -10.72 18.75
C HIS A 147 22.42 -9.49 18.25
N HIS A 148 23.08 -8.54 17.60
CA HIS A 148 22.43 -7.34 17.08
C HIS A 148 21.45 -7.66 15.94
N ILE A 149 21.82 -8.52 14.98
CA ILE A 149 20.94 -8.90 13.87
C ILE A 149 19.76 -9.72 14.38
N SER A 150 19.97 -10.64 15.32
CA SER A 150 18.89 -11.42 15.91
C SER A 150 17.89 -10.54 16.65
N ALA A 151 18.36 -9.61 17.48
CA ALA A 151 17.50 -8.66 18.18
C ALA A 151 16.73 -7.74 17.21
N ALA A 152 17.41 -7.21 16.20
CA ALA A 152 16.79 -6.40 15.14
C ALA A 152 15.70 -7.18 14.39
N TYR A 153 15.94 -8.47 14.12
CA TYR A 153 14.94 -9.33 13.49
C TYR A 153 13.73 -9.56 14.39
N GLN A 154 13.90 -9.80 15.69
CA GLN A 154 12.78 -9.94 16.61
C GLN A 154 11.94 -8.67 16.70
N MET A 155 12.55 -7.50 16.68
CA MET A 155 11.83 -6.22 16.60
C MET A 155 11.07 -6.08 15.28
N TRP A 156 11.67 -6.53 14.17
CA TRP A 156 11.02 -6.55 12.87
C TRP A 156 9.80 -7.47 12.85
N VAL A 157 9.92 -8.69 13.40
CA VAL A 157 8.79 -9.63 13.58
C VAL A 157 7.65 -8.97 14.34
N ALA A 158 7.93 -8.35 15.49
CA ALA A 158 6.91 -7.66 16.27
C ALA A 158 6.27 -6.48 15.52
N THR A 159 7.06 -5.74 14.74
CA THR A 159 6.58 -4.60 13.96
C THR A 159 5.66 -5.04 12.83
N THR A 160 6.04 -6.05 12.06
CA THR A 160 5.24 -6.58 10.95
C THR A 160 3.97 -7.26 11.43
N GLU A 161 4.02 -8.01 12.55
CA GLU A 161 2.83 -8.60 13.15
C GLU A 161 1.84 -7.53 13.62
N ARG A 162 2.33 -6.47 14.27
CA ARG A 162 1.46 -5.34 14.68
C ARG A 162 0.83 -4.64 13.47
N ARG A 163 1.58 -4.40 12.38
CA ARG A 163 1.04 -3.84 11.13
C ARG A 163 -0.05 -4.73 10.55
N PHE A 164 0.21 -6.03 10.51
CA PHE A 164 -0.73 -7.02 9.99
C PHE A 164 -2.04 -7.02 10.76
N GLN A 165 -1.98 -7.11 12.08
CA GLN A 165 -3.17 -7.12 12.93
C GLN A 165 -3.93 -5.79 12.88
N GLN A 166 -3.20 -4.67 12.85
CA GLN A 166 -3.83 -3.35 12.76
C GLN A 166 -4.53 -3.14 11.40
N LEU A 167 -3.90 -3.57 10.29
CA LEU A 167 -4.52 -3.50 8.97
C LEU A 167 -5.79 -4.34 8.92
N LYS A 168 -5.71 -5.60 9.35
CA LYS A 168 -6.87 -6.50 9.42
C LYS A 168 -8.02 -5.89 10.23
N THR A 169 -7.73 -5.38 11.42
CA THR A 169 -8.73 -4.72 12.28
C THR A 169 -9.36 -3.50 11.59
N ASN A 170 -8.56 -2.69 10.92
CA ASN A 170 -9.06 -1.51 10.20
C ASN A 170 -9.95 -1.91 9.02
N GLU A 171 -9.57 -2.92 8.26
CA GLU A 171 -10.36 -3.43 7.12
C GLU A 171 -11.68 -4.05 7.60
N GLU A 172 -11.67 -4.83 8.67
CA GLU A 172 -12.88 -5.39 9.29
C GLU A 172 -13.81 -4.29 9.81
N GLU A 173 -13.26 -3.24 10.40
CA GLU A 173 -14.05 -2.08 10.84
C GLU A 173 -14.66 -1.31 9.67
N LEU A 174 -13.91 -1.07 8.60
CA LEU A 174 -14.43 -0.46 7.37
C LEU A 174 -15.53 -1.32 6.75
N ASN A 175 -15.34 -2.64 6.68
CA ASN A 175 -16.37 -3.56 6.22
C ASN A 175 -17.66 -3.46 7.06
N ARG A 176 -17.53 -3.46 8.38
CA ARG A 176 -18.68 -3.33 9.31
C ARG A 176 -19.44 -2.03 9.06
N ILE A 177 -18.73 -0.91 8.93
CA ILE A 177 -19.31 0.41 8.68
C ILE A 177 -20.08 0.41 7.35
N PHE A 178 -19.47 -0.10 6.26
CA PHE A 178 -20.15 -0.10 4.97
C PHE A 178 -21.29 -1.12 4.89
N ILE A 179 -21.18 -2.28 5.52
CA ILE A 179 -22.29 -3.23 5.68
C ILE A 179 -23.48 -2.54 6.36
N ASP A 180 -23.24 -1.78 7.43
CA ASP A 180 -24.28 -1.03 8.14
C ASP A 180 -24.89 0.09 7.30
N ILE A 181 -24.08 0.83 6.56
CA ILE A 181 -24.55 1.92 5.69
C ILE A 181 -25.46 1.37 4.57
N TYR A 182 -25.16 0.19 4.05
CA TYR A 182 -25.91 -0.44 2.96
C TYR A 182 -27.02 -1.37 3.45
N GLY A 183 -27.15 -1.59 4.76
CA GLY A 183 -28.18 -2.45 5.35
C GLY A 183 -28.02 -3.93 5.04
N LEU A 184 -26.79 -4.42 4.91
CA LEU A 184 -26.45 -5.78 4.46
C LEU A 184 -25.99 -6.71 5.60
N GLN A 185 -26.34 -6.40 6.86
CA GLN A 185 -25.90 -7.16 8.04
C GLN A 185 -26.38 -8.63 8.05
N GLY A 186 -27.47 -8.92 7.34
CA GLY A 186 -27.98 -10.29 7.19
C GLY A 186 -27.33 -11.09 6.06
N GLU A 187 -26.51 -10.45 5.21
CA GLU A 187 -25.99 -11.05 3.99
C GLU A 187 -24.45 -11.09 3.94
N LEU A 188 -23.79 -10.13 4.58
CA LEU A 188 -22.33 -9.99 4.56
C LEU A 188 -21.76 -9.99 5.96
N THR A 189 -20.54 -10.49 6.07
CA THR A 189 -19.75 -10.46 7.30
C THR A 189 -18.53 -9.57 7.13
N PRO A 190 -18.07 -8.86 8.18
CA PRO A 190 -16.96 -7.94 8.08
C PRO A 190 -15.59 -8.61 8.11
N GLU A 191 -15.50 -9.90 8.46
CA GLU A 191 -14.27 -10.63 8.70
C GLU A 191 -13.37 -10.65 7.45
N VAL A 192 -12.06 -10.46 7.66
CA VAL A 192 -11.01 -10.53 6.65
C VAL A 192 -10.15 -11.75 6.92
N GLU A 193 -10.00 -12.63 5.92
CA GLU A 193 -9.11 -13.78 6.06
C GLU A 193 -7.64 -13.34 6.02
N ASP A 194 -6.78 -13.99 6.79
CA ASP A 194 -5.34 -13.66 6.87
C ASP A 194 -4.64 -13.65 5.50
N LYS A 195 -5.08 -14.51 4.57
CA LYS A 195 -4.55 -14.56 3.19
C LYS A 195 -4.90 -13.34 2.33
N ASP A 196 -5.93 -12.60 2.71
CA ASP A 196 -6.43 -11.41 1.99
C ASP A 196 -5.80 -10.11 2.54
N VAL A 197 -5.15 -10.15 3.71
CA VAL A 197 -4.39 -9.02 4.27
C VAL A 197 -3.13 -8.79 3.46
N THR A 198 -2.97 -7.58 2.93
CA THR A 198 -1.95 -7.30 1.89
C THR A 198 -0.55 -6.98 2.41
N VAL A 199 -0.39 -6.59 3.70
CA VAL A 199 0.93 -6.35 4.30
C VAL A 199 1.62 -7.65 4.67
N ARG A 200 2.94 -7.65 4.60
CA ARG A 200 3.76 -8.83 4.77
C ARG A 200 4.12 -9.05 6.25
N LYS A 201 3.99 -10.28 6.72
CA LYS A 201 4.65 -10.70 7.97
C LYS A 201 6.14 -10.93 7.71
N ALA A 202 6.95 -10.87 8.77
CA ALA A 202 8.37 -11.18 8.66
C ALA A 202 8.59 -12.61 8.15
N ASP A 203 9.58 -12.77 7.28
CA ASP A 203 10.08 -14.04 6.79
C ASP A 203 11.61 -14.00 6.82
N LEU A 204 12.21 -14.84 7.65
CA LEU A 204 13.65 -14.82 7.91
C LEU A 204 14.47 -14.97 6.61
N GLY A 205 14.06 -15.91 5.75
CA GLY A 205 14.79 -16.19 4.52
C GLY A 205 14.72 -15.04 3.53
N ARG A 206 13.54 -14.45 3.36
CA ARG A 206 13.33 -13.27 2.51
C ARG A 206 14.06 -12.05 3.06
N ASP A 207 13.92 -11.78 4.35
CA ASP A 207 14.39 -10.56 4.98
C ASP A 207 15.92 -10.53 5.10
N ILE A 208 16.56 -11.69 5.33
CA ILE A 208 18.03 -11.80 5.27
C ILE A 208 18.55 -11.65 3.83
N ARG A 209 17.87 -12.22 2.81
CA ARG A 209 18.27 -11.98 1.41
C ARG A 209 18.15 -10.49 1.03
N SER A 210 17.11 -9.82 1.50
CA SER A 210 16.93 -8.38 1.31
C SER A 210 18.03 -7.57 2.00
N LEU A 211 18.44 -7.95 3.23
CA LEU A 211 19.56 -7.33 3.92
C LEU A 211 20.90 -7.49 3.14
N ILE A 212 21.15 -8.67 2.58
CA ILE A 212 22.35 -8.91 1.77
C ILE A 212 22.31 -8.02 0.50
N SER A 213 21.14 -7.94 -0.16
CA SER A 213 20.96 -7.05 -1.32
C SER A 213 21.27 -5.59 -0.98
N TYR A 214 20.72 -5.11 0.14
CA TYR A 214 20.99 -3.76 0.64
C TYR A 214 22.47 -3.54 0.95
N ALA A 215 23.13 -4.50 1.62
CA ALA A 215 24.56 -4.42 1.93
C ALA A 215 25.43 -4.33 0.66
N VAL A 216 25.10 -5.15 -0.36
CA VAL A 216 25.74 -5.06 -1.68
C VAL A 216 25.47 -3.70 -2.31
N GLY A 217 24.26 -3.18 -2.22
CA GLY A 217 23.92 -1.82 -2.66
C GLY A 217 24.76 -0.74 -2.01
N CYS A 218 25.04 -0.86 -0.70
CA CYS A 218 25.96 0.04 0.01
C CYS A 218 27.40 -0.07 -0.51
N MET A 219 27.89 -1.28 -0.76
CA MET A 219 29.24 -1.51 -1.29
C MET A 219 29.43 -0.85 -2.66
N PHE A 220 28.39 -0.81 -3.50
CA PHE A 220 28.42 -0.19 -4.82
C PHE A 220 27.98 1.28 -4.82
N GLY A 221 27.77 1.90 -3.64
CA GLY A 221 27.40 3.30 -3.52
C GLY A 221 25.94 3.64 -3.90
N ARG A 222 25.07 2.61 -4.04
CA ARG A 222 23.65 2.82 -4.26
C ARG A 222 22.94 3.35 -3.00
N TYR A 223 23.37 2.89 -1.85
CA TYR A 223 22.89 3.28 -0.53
C TYR A 223 24.05 3.70 0.37
N SER A 224 23.73 4.36 1.49
CA SER A 224 24.67 4.69 2.55
C SER A 224 24.03 4.42 3.90
N LEU A 225 24.83 4.04 4.89
CA LEU A 225 24.36 3.93 6.27
C LEU A 225 24.14 5.29 6.92
N ASP A 226 24.78 6.35 6.37
CA ASP A 226 24.76 7.72 6.90
C ASP A 226 23.68 8.60 6.25
N LYS A 227 23.10 8.14 5.12
CA LYS A 227 22.10 8.91 4.36
C LYS A 227 20.94 8.00 3.98
N PRO A 228 19.69 8.41 4.28
CA PRO A 228 18.52 7.62 3.89
C PRO A 228 18.28 7.67 2.39
N GLY A 229 17.81 6.57 1.83
CA GLY A 229 17.40 6.46 0.44
C GLY A 229 18.56 6.24 -0.52
N LEU A 230 18.29 6.47 -1.80
CA LEU A 230 19.27 6.33 -2.87
C LEU A 230 20.35 7.42 -2.75
N VAL A 231 21.60 6.99 -2.79
CA VAL A 231 22.76 7.87 -2.92
C VAL A 231 23.13 7.95 -4.39
N PHE A 232 23.11 9.16 -4.97
CA PHE A 232 23.52 9.35 -6.35
C PHE A 232 25.05 9.31 -6.43
N ALA A 233 25.60 8.29 -7.07
CA ALA A 233 27.00 8.25 -7.47
C ALA A 233 27.18 8.99 -8.81
N GLY A 234 26.86 10.27 -8.83
CA GLY A 234 27.11 11.13 -9.99
C GLY A 234 28.50 11.77 -9.88
N TYR A 235 29.16 11.96 -11.00
CA TYR A 235 30.35 12.81 -11.07
C TYR A 235 29.92 14.25 -10.73
N SER A 236 30.55 14.84 -9.73
CA SER A 236 30.50 16.28 -9.46
C SER A 236 31.29 17.03 -10.52
#